data_1e4b95b91f5ff2ee11aeb6c9b7b24f61
#
_entry.id   1e4b95b91f5ff2ee11aeb6c9b7b24f61
#
_cell.length_a   1.000
_cell.length_b   1.000
_cell.length_c   1.000
_cell.angle_alpha   90.00
_cell.angle_beta   90.00
_cell.angle_gamma   90.00
#
_symmetry.space_group_name_H-M   'P 1'
#
loop_
_entity.id
_entity.type
_entity.pdbx_description
1 polymer ?
#
loop_
_entity_poly.entity_id
_entity_poly.type
_entity_poly.pdbx_seq_one_letter_code
_entity_poly.pdbx_strand_id
1 'polypeptide(L)'
;MATLNIVMVEPEIPQNTGNVARTCAATGATLHLVGPMGFTIDDKKLKRAGLDYWHLLDIRYYATLSDFFKQNTGDFFYFSTKAPRTHTQVSYPDNSYLVFGKETAGLPEELLQKSPDSVVRIPMLEEARSLNLSNAVAIGVYEALRQWDYPRLTRIGHPRSFTW
;
A
#
# COMPACT_ATOMS: atom_id res chain seq x y z
N MET A 1 19.28 -1.47 2.89
CA MET A 1 18.17 -2.35 3.33
C MET A 1 16.92 -1.94 2.60
N ALA A 2 16.20 -2.89 2.00
CA ALA A 2 15.08 -2.56 1.14
C ALA A 2 13.95 -1.84 1.90
N THR A 3 13.48 -0.73 1.35
CA THR A 3 12.44 0.13 1.92
C THR A 3 11.22 0.10 1.01
N LEU A 4 10.07 -0.20 1.59
CA LEU A 4 8.79 -0.20 0.88
C LEU A 4 7.92 0.96 1.38
N ASN A 5 7.35 1.70 0.43
CA ASN A 5 6.49 2.84 0.71
C ASN A 5 5.11 2.57 0.12
N ILE A 6 4.07 2.72 0.93
CA ILE A 6 2.68 2.58 0.52
C ILE A 6 2.05 3.96 0.48
N VAL A 7 1.45 4.31 -0.64
CA VAL A 7 0.85 5.64 -0.84
C VAL A 7 -0.64 5.45 -1.10
N MET A 8 -1.46 6.05 -0.24
CA MET A 8 -2.91 6.11 -0.42
C MET A 8 -3.30 7.53 -0.81
N VAL A 9 -3.81 7.69 -2.02
CA VAL A 9 -4.20 9.00 -2.57
C VAL A 9 -5.68 9.24 -2.31
N GLU A 10 -5.99 10.22 -1.48
CA GLU A 10 -7.35 10.64 -1.12
C GLU A 10 -8.23 9.48 -0.66
N PRO A 11 -7.78 8.64 0.29
CA PRO A 11 -8.61 7.53 0.77
C PRO A 11 -9.91 8.05 1.38
N GLU A 12 -11.00 7.31 1.19
CA GLU A 12 -12.35 7.74 1.56
C GLU A 12 -12.92 6.97 2.76
N ILE A 13 -12.51 5.72 2.93
CA ILE A 13 -13.06 4.80 3.94
C ILE A 13 -12.05 4.60 5.07
N PRO A 14 -12.34 5.11 6.29
CA PRO A 14 -11.40 5.01 7.41
C PRO A 14 -10.97 3.58 7.76
N GLN A 15 -11.85 2.60 7.65
CA GLN A 15 -11.55 1.19 7.92
C GLN A 15 -10.48 0.64 6.98
N ASN A 16 -10.52 1.00 5.70
CA ASN A 16 -9.49 0.60 4.73
C ASN A 16 -8.13 1.17 5.12
N THR A 17 -8.08 2.44 5.47
CA THR A 17 -6.83 3.08 5.91
C THR A 17 -6.29 2.45 7.20
N GLY A 18 -7.15 2.12 8.15
CA GLY A 18 -6.79 1.39 9.37
C GLY A 18 -6.20 0.01 9.08
N ASN A 19 -6.80 -0.75 8.17
CA ASN A 19 -6.29 -2.05 7.75
C ASN A 19 -4.93 -1.94 7.03
N VAL A 20 -4.77 -0.92 6.19
CA VAL A 20 -3.48 -0.65 5.52
C VAL A 20 -2.41 -0.27 6.53
N ALA A 21 -2.74 0.56 7.50
CA ALA A 21 -1.82 0.92 8.58
C ALA A 21 -1.32 -0.34 9.34
N ARG A 22 -2.21 -1.30 9.60
CA ARG A 22 -1.86 -2.58 10.22
C ARG A 22 -0.89 -3.39 9.34
N THR A 23 -1.15 -3.47 8.05
CA THR A 23 -0.24 -4.14 7.10
C THR A 23 1.14 -3.48 7.09
N CYS A 24 1.19 -2.15 7.07
CA CYS A 24 2.46 -1.41 7.12
C CYS A 24 3.22 -1.65 8.42
N ALA A 25 2.54 -1.62 9.57
CA ALA A 25 3.16 -1.92 10.86
C ALA A 25 3.71 -3.35 10.91
N ALA A 26 2.98 -4.33 10.36
CA ALA A 26 3.39 -5.73 10.34
C ALA A 26 4.57 -6.02 9.41
N THR A 27 4.81 -5.19 8.41
CA THR A 27 5.81 -5.42 7.36
C THR A 27 6.99 -4.45 7.40
N GLY A 28 6.89 -3.38 8.19
CA GLY A 28 7.89 -2.32 8.25
C GLY A 28 7.80 -1.34 7.09
N ALA A 29 6.72 -1.37 6.29
CA ALA A 29 6.49 -0.39 5.22
C ALA A 29 6.11 0.97 5.81
N THR A 30 6.54 2.04 5.14
CA THR A 30 6.11 3.41 5.46
C THR A 30 4.78 3.69 4.79
N LEU A 31 3.84 4.28 5.53
CA LEU A 31 2.53 4.69 5.01
C LEU A 31 2.52 6.18 4.71
N HIS A 32 2.21 6.53 3.47
CA HIS A 32 2.03 7.90 3.01
C HIS A 32 0.55 8.14 2.73
N LEU A 33 -0.06 9.10 3.43
CA LEU A 33 -1.45 9.50 3.25
C LEU A 33 -1.49 10.85 2.55
N VAL A 34 -2.08 10.88 1.38
CA VAL A 34 -2.15 12.06 0.52
C VAL A 34 -3.58 12.57 0.48
N GLY A 35 -3.78 13.80 0.95
CA GLY A 35 -5.08 14.47 0.95
C GLY A 35 -5.44 15.14 -0.39
N PRO A 36 -6.60 15.77 -0.40
CA PRO A 36 -7.51 16.02 0.72
C PRO A 36 -8.21 14.74 1.19
N MET A 37 -8.42 14.61 2.50
CA MET A 37 -9.08 13.46 3.12
C MET A 37 -10.33 13.92 3.88
N GLY A 38 -11.43 13.21 3.73
CA GLY A 38 -12.69 13.49 4.41
C GLY A 38 -12.74 13.04 5.88
N PHE A 39 -11.66 12.50 6.41
CA PHE A 39 -11.56 12.04 7.80
C PHE A 39 -10.13 12.24 8.31
N THR A 40 -9.98 12.22 9.63
CA THR A 40 -8.67 12.21 10.29
C THR A 40 -8.42 10.85 10.92
N ILE A 41 -7.18 10.39 10.84
CA ILE A 41 -6.74 9.23 11.59
C ILE A 41 -6.09 9.75 12.86
N ASP A 42 -6.74 9.48 14.00
CA ASP A 42 -6.17 9.76 15.30
C ASP A 42 -5.61 8.47 15.93
N ASP A 43 -4.71 8.63 16.88
CA ASP A 43 -4.07 7.53 17.61
C ASP A 43 -5.09 6.64 18.32
N LYS A 44 -6.23 7.21 18.75
CA LYS A 44 -7.29 6.48 19.43
C LYS A 44 -8.00 5.50 18.52
N LYS A 45 -8.26 5.89 17.25
CA LYS A 45 -8.90 5.01 16.25
C LYS A 45 -7.97 3.89 15.83
N LEU A 46 -6.67 4.18 15.69
CA LEU A 46 -5.66 3.16 15.39
C LEU A 46 -5.50 2.18 16.56
N LYS A 47 -5.50 2.64 17.79
CA LYS A 47 -5.45 1.79 18.99
C LYS A 47 -6.69 0.90 19.12
N ARG A 48 -7.88 1.41 18.80
CA ARG A 48 -9.13 0.63 18.80
C ARG A 48 -9.15 -0.47 17.74
N ALA A 49 -8.40 -0.33 16.67
CA ALA A 49 -8.23 -1.36 15.65
C ALA A 49 -7.33 -2.52 16.11
N GLY A 50 -6.90 -2.55 17.37
CA GLY A 50 -6.12 -3.64 17.97
C GLY A 50 -4.64 -3.59 17.61
N LEU A 51 -4.10 -2.41 17.28
CA LEU A 51 -2.70 -2.24 16.96
C LEU A 51 -1.86 -2.02 18.21
N ASP A 52 -1.55 -3.10 18.93
CA ASP A 52 -0.63 -3.06 20.07
C ASP A 52 0.79 -2.67 19.67
N TYR A 53 1.10 -2.73 18.38
CA TYR A 53 2.41 -2.45 17.76
C TYR A 53 2.39 -1.23 16.82
N TRP A 54 1.43 -0.34 17.02
CA TRP A 54 1.31 0.88 16.21
C TRP A 54 2.56 1.79 16.31
N HIS A 55 3.33 1.66 17.38
CA HIS A 55 4.63 2.33 17.56
C HIS A 55 5.66 1.93 16.49
N LEU A 56 5.44 0.82 15.77
CA LEU A 56 6.27 0.39 14.66
C LEU A 56 5.87 1.06 13.34
N LEU A 57 4.76 1.80 13.34
CA LEU A 57 4.18 2.40 12.15
C LEU A 57 4.76 3.79 11.91
N ASP A 58 5.32 3.99 10.72
CA ASP A 58 5.72 5.30 10.20
C ASP A 58 4.62 5.80 9.25
N ILE A 59 3.87 6.84 9.66
CA ILE A 59 2.84 7.49 8.84
C ILE A 59 3.30 8.90 8.50
N ARG A 60 3.19 9.26 7.23
CA ARG A 60 3.50 10.59 6.71
C ARG A 60 2.28 11.16 5.99
N TYR A 61 2.02 12.46 6.20
CA TYR A 61 0.84 13.15 5.68
C TYR A 61 1.24 14.22 4.70
N TYR A 62 0.46 14.34 3.63
CA TYR A 62 0.65 15.36 2.59
C TYR A 62 -0.71 16.01 2.27
N ALA A 63 -0.74 17.32 2.13
CA ALA A 63 -1.98 18.04 1.82
C ALA A 63 -2.48 17.70 0.41
N THR A 64 -1.55 17.54 -0.54
CA THR A 64 -1.86 17.26 -1.95
C THR A 64 -0.87 16.26 -2.55
N LEU A 65 -1.26 15.67 -3.68
CA LEU A 65 -0.39 14.79 -4.46
C LEU A 65 0.87 15.53 -4.96
N SER A 66 0.74 16.80 -5.31
CA SER A 66 1.87 17.64 -5.69
C SER A 66 2.89 17.78 -4.56
N ASP A 67 2.43 18.00 -3.32
CA ASP A 67 3.31 18.07 -2.14
C ASP A 67 4.03 16.75 -1.90
N PHE A 68 3.32 15.64 -2.08
CA PHE A 68 3.91 14.31 -1.97
C PHE A 68 5.08 14.13 -2.95
N PHE A 69 4.89 14.41 -4.23
CA PHE A 69 5.94 14.24 -5.24
C PHE A 69 7.12 15.20 -5.08
N LYS A 70 6.90 16.38 -4.48
CA LYS A 70 7.99 17.32 -4.17
C LYS A 70 8.93 16.81 -3.07
N GLN A 71 8.41 15.98 -2.16
CA GLN A 71 9.12 15.51 -0.98
C GLN A 71 9.67 14.10 -1.11
N ASN A 72 9.27 13.35 -2.14
CA ASN A 72 9.62 11.94 -2.28
C ASN A 72 10.16 11.65 -3.67
N THR A 73 11.24 10.88 -3.72
CA THR A 73 11.86 10.39 -4.94
C THR A 73 12.08 8.89 -4.85
N GLY A 74 11.92 8.19 -5.94
CA GLY A 74 12.07 6.73 -5.99
C GLY A 74 11.33 6.15 -7.18
N ASP A 75 11.10 4.85 -7.16
CA ASP A 75 10.39 4.13 -8.20
C ASP A 75 8.91 4.00 -7.82
N PHE A 76 8.04 4.64 -8.59
CA PHE A 76 6.60 4.68 -8.33
C PHE A 76 5.88 3.67 -9.20
N PHE A 77 5.07 2.80 -8.57
CA PHE A 77 4.20 1.83 -9.24
C PHE A 77 2.75 2.16 -8.92
N TYR A 78 1.95 2.38 -9.95
CA TYR A 78 0.57 2.84 -9.84
C TYR A 78 -0.38 1.66 -10.02
N PHE A 79 -1.10 1.32 -8.96
CA PHE A 79 -2.06 0.21 -8.97
C PHE A 79 -3.41 0.70 -9.50
N SER A 80 -3.86 0.11 -10.59
CA SER A 80 -5.11 0.48 -11.26
C SER A 80 -5.71 -0.72 -11.98
N THR A 81 -7.04 -0.84 -11.95
CA THR A 81 -7.76 -1.85 -12.74
C THR A 81 -7.67 -1.59 -14.26
N LYS A 82 -7.16 -0.43 -14.66
CA LYS A 82 -6.99 -0.02 -16.07
C LYS A 82 -5.61 -0.34 -16.63
N ALA A 83 -4.73 -0.94 -15.86
CA ALA A 83 -3.35 -1.20 -16.26
C ALA A 83 -3.24 -2.31 -17.32
N PRO A 84 -2.25 -2.22 -18.22
CA PRO A 84 -2.05 -3.20 -19.31
C PRO A 84 -1.20 -4.41 -18.89
N ARG A 85 -0.72 -4.46 -17.64
CA ARG A 85 0.12 -5.56 -17.15
C ARG A 85 -0.21 -5.89 -15.71
N THR A 86 0.14 -7.11 -15.29
CA THR A 86 -0.06 -7.54 -13.91
C THR A 86 1.02 -6.97 -12.99
N HIS A 87 0.68 -6.81 -11.72
CA HIS A 87 1.60 -6.34 -10.69
C HIS A 87 2.80 -7.27 -10.47
N THR A 88 2.73 -8.51 -10.96
CA THR A 88 3.81 -9.50 -10.89
C THR A 88 4.77 -9.43 -12.07
N GLN A 89 4.46 -8.66 -13.10
CA GLN A 89 5.29 -8.52 -14.32
C GLN A 89 6.32 -7.40 -14.23
N VAL A 90 6.39 -6.72 -13.11
CA VAL A 90 7.40 -5.68 -12.85
C VAL A 90 8.32 -6.10 -11.72
N SER A 91 9.52 -5.55 -11.70
CA SER A 91 10.46 -5.72 -10.59
C SER A 91 10.40 -4.48 -9.71
N TYR A 92 10.27 -4.70 -8.40
CA TYR A 92 10.24 -3.62 -7.43
C TYR A 92 11.64 -3.40 -6.86
N PRO A 93 12.35 -2.33 -7.25
CA PRO A 93 13.65 -2.03 -6.64
C PRO A 93 13.51 -1.51 -5.21
N ASP A 94 14.62 -1.36 -4.51
CA ASP A 94 14.64 -0.70 -3.21
C ASP A 94 14.05 0.72 -3.31
N ASN A 95 13.41 1.17 -2.25
CA ASN A 95 12.70 2.45 -2.18
C ASN A 95 11.55 2.57 -3.19
N SER A 96 10.88 1.44 -3.48
CA SER A 96 9.66 1.44 -4.30
C SER A 96 8.49 2.05 -3.55
N TYR A 97 7.67 2.79 -4.29
CA TYR A 97 6.40 3.36 -3.85
C TYR A 97 5.25 2.65 -4.56
N LEU A 98 4.38 1.97 -3.80
CA LEU A 98 3.16 1.38 -4.32
C LEU A 98 2.02 2.37 -4.09
N VAL A 99 1.48 2.92 -5.18
CA VAL A 99 0.52 4.03 -5.16
C VAL A 99 -0.87 3.51 -5.48
N PHE A 100 -1.81 3.77 -4.57
CA PHE A 100 -3.20 3.33 -4.66
C PHE A 100 -4.13 4.54 -4.62
N GLY A 101 -5.19 4.51 -5.43
CA GLY A 101 -6.20 5.55 -5.48
C GLY A 101 -7.34 5.33 -4.50
N LYS A 102 -8.27 6.28 -4.48
CA LYS A 102 -9.47 6.22 -3.64
C LYS A 102 -10.42 5.10 -4.06
N GLU A 103 -11.26 4.68 -3.14
CA GLU A 103 -12.14 3.50 -3.29
C GLU A 103 -13.12 3.66 -4.45
N THR A 104 -13.67 4.86 -4.67
CA THR A 104 -14.72 5.10 -5.69
C THR A 104 -14.19 5.26 -7.10
N ALA A 105 -13.00 5.84 -7.30
CA ALA A 105 -12.53 6.27 -8.61
C ALA A 105 -11.10 5.84 -8.95
N GLY A 106 -10.35 5.28 -8.00
CA GLY A 106 -8.94 4.95 -8.20
C GLY A 106 -8.06 6.18 -8.38
N LEU A 107 -6.95 6.00 -9.08
CA LEU A 107 -6.00 7.07 -9.39
C LEU A 107 -6.46 7.92 -10.57
N PRO A 108 -6.08 9.21 -10.61
CA PRO A 108 -6.36 10.06 -11.78
C PRO A 108 -5.72 9.48 -13.04
N GLU A 109 -6.48 9.46 -14.14
CA GLU A 109 -5.98 8.91 -15.42
C GLU A 109 -4.78 9.69 -15.98
N GLU A 110 -4.72 10.99 -15.72
CA GLU A 110 -3.58 11.84 -16.10
C GLU A 110 -2.27 11.34 -15.47
N LEU A 111 -2.33 10.90 -14.21
CA LEU A 111 -1.17 10.34 -13.51
C LEU A 111 -0.72 9.03 -14.16
N LEU A 112 -1.65 8.15 -14.50
CA LEU A 112 -1.37 6.88 -15.15
C LEU A 112 -0.78 7.08 -16.56
N GLN A 113 -1.28 8.04 -17.30
CA GLN A 113 -0.86 8.35 -18.66
C GLN A 113 0.60 8.83 -18.72
N LYS A 114 1.08 9.51 -17.68
CA LYS A 114 2.45 10.01 -17.60
C LYS A 114 3.50 8.91 -17.37
N SER A 115 3.09 7.76 -16.84
CA SER A 115 4.00 6.69 -16.45
C SER A 115 3.45 5.31 -16.85
N PRO A 116 3.18 5.07 -18.14
CA PRO A 116 2.45 3.87 -18.59
C PRO A 116 3.18 2.55 -18.26
N ASP A 117 4.50 2.57 -18.19
CA ASP A 117 5.30 1.38 -17.89
C ASP A 117 5.27 0.98 -16.40
N SER A 118 4.83 1.89 -15.55
CA SER A 118 4.76 1.71 -14.09
C SER A 118 3.33 1.49 -13.60
N VAL A 119 2.35 1.37 -14.48
CA VAL A 119 0.95 1.09 -14.13
C VAL A 119 0.73 -0.41 -14.15
N VAL A 120 0.24 -0.94 -13.04
CA VAL A 120 0.07 -2.38 -12.81
C VAL A 120 -1.31 -2.68 -12.24
N ARG A 121 -1.81 -3.90 -12.48
CA ARG A 121 -3.08 -4.37 -11.93
C ARG A 121 -2.92 -5.70 -11.22
N ILE A 122 -3.79 -5.92 -10.25
CA ILE A 122 -3.99 -7.24 -9.66
C ILE A 122 -5.01 -7.98 -10.53
N PRO A 123 -4.71 -9.19 -11.02
CA PRO A 123 -5.65 -9.97 -11.82
C PRO A 123 -6.94 -10.26 -11.06
N MET A 124 -8.06 -10.20 -11.75
CA MET A 124 -9.38 -10.56 -11.24
C MET A 124 -10.29 -10.99 -12.39
N LEU A 125 -11.41 -11.60 -12.07
CA LEU A 125 -12.42 -11.95 -13.07
C LEU A 125 -12.93 -10.70 -13.80
N GLU A 126 -13.28 -10.84 -15.06
CA GLU A 126 -13.70 -9.72 -15.91
C GLU A 126 -14.91 -8.98 -15.35
N GLU A 127 -15.86 -9.72 -14.76
CA GLU A 127 -17.07 -9.16 -14.17
C GLU A 127 -16.82 -8.44 -12.85
N ALA A 128 -15.69 -8.70 -12.21
CA ALA A 128 -15.32 -8.02 -10.96
C ALA A 128 -14.84 -6.60 -11.26
N ARG A 129 -15.39 -5.61 -10.56
CA ARG A 129 -15.04 -4.19 -10.77
C ARG A 129 -13.73 -3.82 -10.11
N SER A 130 -13.56 -4.25 -8.87
CA SER A 130 -12.38 -3.94 -8.05
C SER A 130 -12.30 -4.87 -6.85
N LEU A 131 -11.12 -4.95 -6.25
CA LEU A 131 -10.92 -5.53 -4.93
C LEU A 131 -11.12 -4.46 -3.86
N ASN A 132 -11.44 -4.88 -2.64
CA ASN A 132 -11.36 -3.99 -1.49
C ASN A 132 -9.95 -3.35 -1.46
N LEU A 133 -9.89 -2.05 -1.21
CA LEU A 133 -8.63 -1.29 -1.28
C LEU A 133 -7.56 -1.85 -0.33
N SER A 134 -7.90 -2.13 0.92
CA SER A 134 -6.93 -2.66 1.88
C SER A 134 -6.43 -4.05 1.49
N ASN A 135 -7.26 -4.87 0.87
CA ASN A 135 -6.86 -6.17 0.33
C ASN A 135 -5.90 -5.99 -0.85
N ALA A 136 -6.21 -5.08 -1.77
CA ALA A 136 -5.33 -4.77 -2.91
C ALA A 136 -3.95 -4.30 -2.43
N VAL A 137 -3.91 -3.44 -1.44
CA VAL A 137 -2.65 -2.97 -0.84
C VAL A 137 -1.86 -4.14 -0.27
N ALA A 138 -2.49 -5.02 0.51
CA ALA A 138 -1.81 -6.17 1.10
C ALA A 138 -1.22 -7.11 0.02
N ILE A 139 -1.96 -7.35 -1.05
CA ILE A 139 -1.47 -8.16 -2.18
C ILE A 139 -0.23 -7.51 -2.81
N GLY A 140 -0.27 -6.22 -3.09
CA GLY A 140 0.87 -5.49 -3.65
C GLY A 140 2.09 -5.49 -2.74
N VAL A 141 1.88 -5.25 -1.45
CA VAL A 141 2.95 -5.27 -0.43
C VAL A 141 3.66 -6.62 -0.41
N TYR A 142 2.90 -7.70 -0.33
CA TYR A 142 3.48 -9.04 -0.23
C TYR A 142 4.10 -9.53 -1.53
N GLU A 143 3.69 -9.03 -2.68
CA GLU A 143 4.41 -9.32 -3.93
C GLU A 143 5.80 -8.65 -3.93
N ALA A 144 5.89 -7.39 -3.55
CA ALA A 144 7.19 -6.72 -3.44
C ALA A 144 8.10 -7.41 -2.42
N LEU A 145 7.56 -7.76 -1.26
CA LEU A 145 8.30 -8.49 -0.22
C LEU A 145 8.74 -9.87 -0.68
N ARG A 146 7.90 -10.58 -1.44
CA ARG A 146 8.25 -11.88 -2.01
C ARG A 146 9.45 -11.76 -2.96
N GLN A 147 9.47 -10.74 -3.83
CA GLN A 147 10.59 -10.48 -4.73
C GLN A 147 11.89 -10.21 -3.97
N TRP A 148 11.80 -9.60 -2.80
CA TRP A 148 12.95 -9.32 -1.92
C TRP A 148 13.29 -10.44 -0.95
N ASP A 149 12.62 -11.59 -1.05
CA ASP A 149 12.78 -12.74 -0.14
C ASP A 149 12.48 -12.40 1.33
N TYR A 150 11.45 -11.57 1.55
CA TYR A 150 10.89 -11.22 2.88
C TYR A 150 11.92 -10.72 3.90
N PRO A 151 12.69 -9.67 3.60
CA PRO A 151 13.77 -9.21 4.48
C PRO A 151 13.22 -8.86 5.87
N ARG A 152 13.86 -9.35 6.90
CA ARG A 152 13.53 -9.14 8.32
C ARG A 152 12.19 -9.67 8.79
N LEU A 153 11.44 -10.36 7.96
CA LEU A 153 10.18 -10.96 8.39
C LEU A 153 10.38 -12.37 8.91
N THR A 154 9.65 -12.71 9.97
CA THR A 154 9.59 -14.07 10.48
C THR A 154 8.81 -14.94 9.49
N ARG A 155 9.47 -15.95 8.95
CA ARG A 155 8.94 -16.80 7.86
C ARG A 155 8.36 -18.11 8.35
N ILE A 156 8.74 -18.53 9.57
CA ILE A 156 8.36 -19.83 10.14
C ILE A 156 7.70 -19.59 11.48
N GLY A 157 6.54 -20.19 11.65
CA GLY A 157 5.82 -20.18 12.92
C GLY A 157 6.04 -21.46 13.71
N HIS A 158 5.82 -21.39 15.01
CA HIS A 158 5.92 -22.54 15.93
C HIS A 158 4.61 -22.67 16.70
N PRO A 159 3.94 -23.84 16.67
CA PRO A 159 2.80 -24.09 17.51
C PRO A 159 3.20 -24.14 18.98
N ARG A 160 2.25 -23.87 19.88
CA ARG A 160 2.50 -23.93 21.33
C ARG A 160 2.48 -25.35 21.88
N SER A 161 1.76 -26.25 21.23
CA SER A 161 1.45 -27.58 21.76
C SER A 161 2.11 -28.76 21.04
N PHE A 162 2.79 -28.49 19.93
CA PHE A 162 3.51 -29.54 19.18
C PHE A 162 4.67 -28.96 18.35
N THR A 163 5.48 -29.82 17.80
CA THR A 163 6.56 -29.46 16.84
C THR A 163 6.20 -30.00 15.46
N TRP A 164 6.46 -29.23 14.41
CA TRP A 164 6.26 -29.66 13.03
C TRP A 164 7.13 -30.85 12.65
#